data_3fece976f102d364fe45a78ca6540c95
#
_entry.id   3fece976f102d364fe45a78ca6540c95
#
_cell.length_a   1.000
_cell.length_b   1.000
_cell.length_c   1.000
_cell.angle_alpha   90.00
_cell.angle_beta   90.00
_cell.angle_gamma   90.00
#
_symmetry.space_group_name_H-M   'P 1'
#
loop_
_entity.id
_entity.type
_entity.pdbx_description
1 polymer ?
#
loop_
_entity_poly.entity_id
_entity_poly.type
_entity_poly.pdbx_seq_one_letter_code
_entity_poly.pdbx_strand_id
1 'polypeptide(L)'
;PLRAGTSVIDVTGGMFGVIGILAALEQRHRTGRGQKVASSLFETTVYLVGQHMAQKAVTGQAARPMPVRISAWAIYDVFETKDGEQVFVGVVSDSLWEKFCVAFGLRELGANAGYRTNSQRVLARETLLPQVRDLFKQYDKADLVSKLESTGLPFAPIGKPEDMFDDPHLLASGG
;
A
#
# COMPACT_ATOMS: atom_id res chain seq x y z
N PRO A 1 -13.03 7.84 -11.57
CA PRO A 1 -13.28 7.30 -10.24
C PRO A 1 -13.49 5.78 -10.31
N LEU A 2 -12.92 5.05 -9.35
CA LEU A 2 -13.15 3.62 -9.20
C LEU A 2 -13.96 3.39 -7.92
N ARG A 3 -14.89 2.44 -7.97
CA ARG A 3 -15.63 2.00 -6.79
C ARG A 3 -14.78 0.98 -6.02
N ALA A 4 -14.67 1.13 -4.70
CA ALA A 4 -14.09 0.09 -3.86
C ALA A 4 -14.96 -1.19 -3.91
N GLY A 5 -14.32 -2.35 -3.87
CA GLY A 5 -15.02 -3.64 -3.91
C GLY A 5 -15.77 -3.98 -2.62
N THR A 6 -15.59 -3.20 -1.55
CA THR A 6 -16.25 -3.36 -0.26
C THR A 6 -16.79 -2.03 0.26
N SER A 7 -17.65 -2.08 1.28
CA SER A 7 -18.24 -0.90 1.95
C SER A 7 -17.26 -0.21 2.91
N VAL A 8 -16.12 0.28 2.37
CA VAL A 8 -15.02 0.86 3.16
C VAL A 8 -15.52 1.96 4.11
N ILE A 9 -16.41 2.83 3.62
CA ILE A 9 -16.88 3.98 4.41
C ILE A 9 -17.83 3.55 5.52
N ASP A 10 -18.70 2.58 5.26
CA ASP A 10 -19.62 2.07 6.29
C ASP A 10 -18.85 1.37 7.41
N VAL A 11 -17.89 0.51 7.04
CA VAL A 11 -17.03 -0.20 8.00
C VAL A 11 -16.20 0.79 8.83
N THR A 12 -15.49 1.71 8.19
CA THR A 12 -14.64 2.68 8.90
C THR A 12 -15.47 3.69 9.70
N GLY A 13 -16.63 4.12 9.21
CA GLY A 13 -17.56 4.98 9.95
C GLY A 13 -18.08 4.30 11.22
N GLY A 14 -18.40 2.99 11.14
CA GLY A 14 -18.75 2.17 12.31
C GLY A 14 -17.60 2.09 13.32
N MET A 15 -16.36 1.87 12.85
CA MET A 15 -15.17 1.84 13.71
C MET A 15 -14.93 3.17 14.41
N PHE A 16 -15.05 4.32 13.72
CA PHE A 16 -14.96 5.64 14.36
C PHE A 16 -16.08 5.86 15.39
N GLY A 17 -17.28 5.35 15.14
CA GLY A 17 -18.37 5.35 16.12
C GLY A 17 -17.99 4.61 17.40
N VAL A 18 -17.40 3.42 17.29
CA VAL A 18 -16.91 2.64 18.44
C VAL A 18 -15.81 3.38 19.19
N ILE A 19 -14.84 3.96 18.47
CA ILE A 19 -13.76 4.75 19.08
C ILE A 19 -14.34 5.93 19.87
N GLY A 20 -15.29 6.64 19.27
CA GLY A 20 -15.98 7.77 19.95
C GLY A 20 -16.73 7.34 21.21
N ILE A 21 -17.42 6.19 21.18
CA ILE A 21 -18.10 5.62 22.36
C ILE A 21 -17.10 5.27 23.46
N LEU A 22 -16.01 4.60 23.13
CA LEU A 22 -14.97 4.23 24.12
C LEU A 22 -14.35 5.47 24.76
N ALA A 23 -14.03 6.51 23.97
CA ALA A 23 -13.54 7.77 24.47
C ALA A 23 -14.54 8.47 25.42
N ALA A 24 -15.83 8.45 25.07
CA ALA A 24 -16.89 9.03 25.88
C ALA A 24 -17.10 8.25 27.20
N LEU A 25 -16.97 6.93 27.18
CA LEU A 25 -17.03 6.08 28.37
C LEU A 25 -15.87 6.38 29.32
N GLU A 26 -14.65 6.49 28.79
CA GLU A 26 -13.46 6.86 29.56
C GLU A 26 -13.61 8.25 30.21
N GLN A 27 -14.11 9.23 29.45
CA GLN A 27 -14.41 10.55 29.99
C GLN A 27 -15.48 10.48 31.09
N ARG A 28 -16.53 9.66 30.92
CA ARG A 28 -17.57 9.46 31.93
C ARG A 28 -17.02 8.89 33.23
N HIS A 29 -16.08 7.94 33.14
CA HIS A 29 -15.42 7.38 34.34
C HIS A 29 -14.66 8.44 35.13
N ARG A 30 -14.04 9.43 34.48
CA ARG A 30 -13.33 10.51 35.14
C ARG A 30 -14.21 11.64 35.63
N THR A 31 -15.27 11.97 34.91
CA THR A 31 -16.08 13.17 35.19
C THR A 31 -17.45 12.87 35.82
N GLY A 32 -17.89 11.61 35.80
CA GLY A 32 -19.25 11.19 36.19
C GLY A 32 -20.34 11.60 35.24
N ARG A 33 -20.00 12.26 34.10
CA ARG A 33 -20.97 12.85 33.15
C ARG A 33 -20.95 12.10 31.83
N GLY A 34 -22.13 11.69 31.34
CA GLY A 34 -22.32 11.17 30.01
C GLY A 34 -22.37 12.26 28.94
N GLN A 35 -22.18 11.90 27.68
CA GLN A 35 -22.30 12.79 26.54
C GLN A 35 -22.90 12.08 25.33
N LYS A 36 -23.43 12.84 24.37
CA LYS A 36 -23.86 12.33 23.08
C LYS A 36 -22.62 12.09 22.21
N VAL A 37 -22.56 10.93 21.58
CA VAL A 37 -21.54 10.59 20.56
C VAL A 37 -22.23 10.55 19.20
N ALA A 38 -21.62 11.13 18.19
CA ALA A 38 -22.06 11.05 16.81
C ALA A 38 -20.88 10.61 15.95
N SER A 39 -21.15 9.81 14.93
CA SER A 39 -20.23 9.45 13.86
C SER A 39 -20.91 9.70 12.52
N SER A 40 -20.17 10.21 11.55
CA SER A 40 -20.67 10.56 10.24
C SER A 40 -19.86 9.89 9.15
N LEU A 41 -20.52 9.22 8.20
CA LEU A 41 -19.88 8.63 7.04
C LEU A 41 -19.19 9.69 6.19
N PHE A 42 -19.77 10.88 6.08
CA PHE A 42 -19.17 11.98 5.33
C PHE A 42 -17.86 12.47 5.96
N GLU A 43 -17.83 12.70 7.27
CA GLU A 43 -16.62 13.12 7.99
C GLU A 43 -15.54 12.05 7.96
N THR A 44 -15.92 10.76 8.05
CA THR A 44 -15.03 9.62 7.85
C THR A 44 -14.39 9.67 6.46
N THR A 45 -15.17 9.93 5.42
CA THR A 45 -14.67 10.08 4.05
C THR A 45 -13.69 11.26 3.95
N VAL A 46 -14.03 12.41 4.54
CA VAL A 46 -13.15 13.59 4.56
C VAL A 46 -11.82 13.27 5.23
N TYR A 47 -11.83 12.54 6.34
CA TYR A 47 -10.62 12.08 7.02
C TYR A 47 -9.74 11.20 6.10
N LEU A 48 -10.33 10.21 5.42
CA LEU A 48 -9.60 9.32 4.52
C LEU A 48 -8.96 10.04 3.32
N VAL A 49 -9.58 11.11 2.82
CA VAL A 49 -9.01 11.92 1.73
C VAL A 49 -8.23 13.15 2.20
N GLY A 50 -8.05 13.30 3.51
CA GLY A 50 -7.42 14.46 4.14
C GLY A 50 -6.03 14.79 3.59
N GLN A 51 -5.21 13.76 3.28
CA GLN A 51 -3.90 13.95 2.65
C GLN A 51 -4.00 14.63 1.27
N HIS A 52 -5.03 14.33 0.48
CA HIS A 52 -5.25 14.97 -0.83
C HIS A 52 -5.74 16.40 -0.66
N MET A 53 -6.52 16.67 0.38
CA MET A 53 -6.93 18.03 0.74
C MET A 53 -5.72 18.87 1.19
N ALA A 54 -4.86 18.31 2.03
CA ALA A 54 -3.61 18.96 2.45
C ALA A 54 -2.68 19.23 1.26
N GLN A 55 -2.53 18.27 0.34
CA GLN A 55 -1.78 18.47 -0.90
C GLN A 55 -2.31 19.66 -1.69
N LYS A 56 -3.63 19.73 -1.89
CA LYS A 56 -4.25 20.89 -2.60
C LYS A 56 -4.00 22.21 -1.87
N ALA A 57 -4.12 22.21 -0.55
CA ALA A 57 -3.92 23.42 0.25
C ALA A 57 -2.47 23.94 0.17
N VAL A 58 -1.48 23.04 0.17
CA VAL A 58 -0.06 23.41 0.16
C VAL A 58 0.45 23.72 -1.24
N THR A 59 0.08 22.92 -2.24
CA THR A 59 0.64 23.01 -3.60
C THR A 59 -0.21 23.81 -4.58
N GLY A 60 -1.47 24.11 -4.23
CA GLY A 60 -2.46 24.67 -5.15
C GLY A 60 -2.98 23.67 -6.19
N GLN A 61 -2.46 22.43 -6.23
CA GLN A 61 -2.82 21.43 -7.24
C GLN A 61 -3.63 20.28 -6.63
N ALA A 62 -4.74 19.90 -7.29
CA ALA A 62 -5.53 18.75 -6.89
C ALA A 62 -4.75 17.44 -7.08
N ALA A 63 -4.97 16.47 -6.21
CA ALA A 63 -4.45 15.12 -6.39
C ALA A 63 -4.99 14.52 -7.69
N ARG A 64 -4.10 13.89 -8.47
CA ARG A 64 -4.51 13.19 -9.69
C ARG A 64 -5.22 11.86 -9.35
N PRO A 65 -6.13 11.38 -10.20
CA PRO A 65 -6.71 10.04 -10.05
C PRO A 65 -5.63 8.96 -9.97
N MET A 66 -5.89 7.86 -9.23
CA MET A 66 -4.92 6.77 -9.02
C MET A 66 -4.25 6.24 -10.30
N PRO A 67 -4.97 6.02 -11.41
CA PRO A 67 -4.36 5.48 -12.64
C PRO A 67 -3.29 6.39 -13.28
N VAL A 68 -3.36 7.70 -13.01
CA VAL A 68 -2.42 8.71 -13.56
C VAL A 68 -1.61 9.40 -12.48
N ARG A 69 -1.66 8.88 -11.27
CA ARG A 69 -0.88 9.39 -10.15
C ARG A 69 0.59 9.03 -10.31
N ILE A 70 1.47 10.02 -10.11
CA ILE A 70 2.90 9.75 -9.94
C ILE A 70 3.09 9.20 -8.52
N SER A 71 3.58 7.97 -8.40
CA SER A 71 3.93 7.38 -7.12
C SER A 71 5.14 8.11 -6.52
N ALA A 72 5.21 8.14 -5.19
CA ALA A 72 6.40 8.63 -4.47
C ALA A 72 7.62 7.72 -4.71
N TRP A 73 7.41 6.48 -5.14
CA TRP A 73 8.44 5.50 -5.47
C TRP A 73 8.26 4.97 -6.89
N ALA A 74 9.36 4.68 -7.56
CA ALA A 74 9.35 4.18 -8.92
C ALA A 74 8.75 2.78 -9.00
N ILE A 75 9.16 1.88 -8.11
CA ILE A 75 8.65 0.52 -7.98
C ILE A 75 7.80 0.49 -6.71
N TYR A 76 6.50 0.53 -6.88
CA TYR A 76 5.48 0.45 -5.83
C TYR A 76 4.15 0.16 -6.51
N ASP A 77 3.96 -1.11 -6.86
CA ASP A 77 2.86 -1.54 -7.73
C ASP A 77 2.56 -3.02 -7.53
N VAL A 78 1.45 -3.47 -8.12
CA VAL A 78 1.11 -4.88 -8.24
C VAL A 78 1.66 -5.40 -9.56
N PHE A 79 2.35 -6.53 -9.51
CA PHE A 79 2.99 -7.17 -10.63
C PHE A 79 2.41 -8.56 -10.86
N GLU A 80 2.23 -8.90 -12.13
CA GLU A 80 1.82 -10.23 -12.57
C GLU A 80 3.03 -11.16 -12.64
N THR A 81 2.86 -12.38 -12.16
CA THR A 81 3.85 -13.46 -12.20
C THR A 81 3.63 -14.36 -13.43
N LYS A 82 4.55 -15.29 -13.67
CA LYS A 82 4.51 -16.21 -14.82
C LYS A 82 3.25 -17.09 -14.82
N ASP A 83 2.80 -17.51 -13.65
CA ASP A 83 1.59 -18.32 -13.44
C ASP A 83 0.29 -17.50 -13.43
N GLY A 84 0.35 -16.19 -13.76
CA GLY A 84 -0.82 -15.30 -13.84
C GLY A 84 -1.33 -14.81 -12.49
N GLU A 85 -0.63 -15.13 -11.41
CA GLU A 85 -0.91 -14.61 -10.08
C GLU A 85 -0.35 -13.19 -9.90
N GLN A 86 -0.58 -12.57 -8.74
CA GLN A 86 -0.19 -11.19 -8.49
C GLN A 86 0.56 -11.03 -7.19
N VAL A 87 1.60 -10.19 -7.21
CA VAL A 87 2.38 -9.82 -6.03
C VAL A 87 2.58 -8.30 -6.02
N PHE A 88 2.24 -7.66 -4.89
CA PHE A 88 2.64 -6.28 -4.65
C PHE A 88 4.12 -6.23 -4.27
N VAL A 89 4.89 -5.31 -4.85
CA VAL A 89 6.30 -5.09 -4.49
C VAL A 89 6.58 -3.60 -4.39
N GLY A 90 7.29 -3.21 -3.31
CA GLY A 90 7.74 -1.85 -3.07
C GLY A 90 9.26 -1.74 -2.92
N VAL A 91 9.88 -0.80 -3.64
CA VAL A 91 11.29 -0.40 -3.45
C VAL A 91 11.28 1.04 -2.93
N VAL A 92 11.26 1.18 -1.61
CA VAL A 92 10.94 2.45 -0.92
C VAL A 92 12.17 3.19 -0.38
N SER A 93 13.38 2.77 -0.75
CA SER A 93 14.63 3.48 -0.44
C SER A 93 15.73 3.15 -1.43
N ASP A 94 16.83 3.94 -1.42
CA ASP A 94 17.98 3.68 -2.28
C ASP A 94 18.72 2.42 -1.84
N SER A 95 18.80 2.14 -0.55
CA SER A 95 19.40 0.89 -0.03
C SER A 95 18.59 -0.36 -0.41
N LEU A 96 17.26 -0.26 -0.48
CA LEU A 96 16.41 -1.35 -0.96
C LEU A 96 16.52 -1.54 -2.47
N TRP A 97 16.78 -0.47 -3.22
CA TRP A 97 17.10 -0.58 -4.64
C TRP A 97 18.37 -1.39 -4.90
N GLU A 98 19.44 -1.14 -4.13
CA GLU A 98 20.67 -1.92 -4.22
C GLU A 98 20.42 -3.41 -3.92
N LYS A 99 19.71 -3.70 -2.83
CA LYS A 99 19.31 -5.07 -2.48
C LYS A 99 18.47 -5.74 -3.57
N PHE A 100 17.52 -5.01 -4.15
CA PHE A 100 16.70 -5.47 -5.26
C PHE A 100 17.57 -5.85 -6.46
N CYS A 101 18.46 -4.97 -6.89
CA CYS A 101 19.37 -5.22 -8.01
C CYS A 101 20.27 -6.44 -7.75
N VAL A 102 20.80 -6.59 -6.55
CA VAL A 102 21.63 -7.74 -6.17
C VAL A 102 20.81 -9.05 -6.20
N ALA A 103 19.64 -9.06 -5.56
CA ALA A 103 18.80 -10.25 -5.45
C ALA A 103 18.32 -10.78 -6.81
N PHE A 104 18.06 -9.88 -7.74
CA PHE A 104 17.57 -10.23 -9.08
C PHE A 104 18.67 -10.22 -10.16
N GLY A 105 19.96 -10.05 -9.79
CA GLY A 105 21.09 -10.09 -10.72
C GLY A 105 21.13 -8.93 -11.71
N LEU A 106 20.52 -7.79 -11.39
CA LEU A 106 20.33 -6.62 -12.28
C LEU A 106 21.52 -5.68 -12.22
N ARG A 107 22.73 -6.18 -12.51
CA ARG A 107 24.00 -5.41 -12.39
C ARG A 107 24.00 -4.12 -13.22
N GLU A 108 23.50 -4.17 -14.45
CA GLU A 108 23.48 -3.01 -15.34
C GLU A 108 22.50 -1.93 -14.84
N LEU A 109 21.31 -2.34 -14.37
CA LEU A 109 20.34 -1.43 -13.77
C LEU A 109 20.87 -0.80 -12.47
N GLY A 110 21.51 -1.59 -11.61
CA GLY A 110 22.11 -1.12 -10.37
C GLY A 110 23.29 -0.16 -10.59
N ALA A 111 24.05 -0.34 -11.66
CA ALA A 111 25.19 0.53 -12.03
C ALA A 111 24.77 1.80 -12.78
N ASN A 112 23.52 1.88 -13.26
CA ASN A 112 23.03 3.01 -14.06
C ASN A 112 22.87 4.27 -13.20
N ALA A 113 23.66 5.30 -13.52
CA ALA A 113 23.61 6.60 -12.83
C ALA A 113 22.22 7.26 -12.85
N GLY A 114 21.41 6.99 -13.89
CA GLY A 114 20.03 7.48 -14.01
C GLY A 114 19.03 6.81 -13.04
N TYR A 115 19.44 5.75 -12.34
CA TYR A 115 18.59 5.03 -11.36
C TYR A 115 19.16 5.07 -9.93
N ARG A 116 20.16 5.89 -9.68
CA ARG A 116 20.88 5.92 -8.41
C ARG A 116 20.02 6.36 -7.23
N THR A 117 19.19 7.39 -7.42
CA THR A 117 18.29 7.91 -6.39
C THR A 117 16.84 7.60 -6.69
N ASN A 118 15.99 7.54 -5.66
CA ASN A 118 14.55 7.35 -5.85
C ASN A 118 13.95 8.39 -6.80
N SER A 119 14.34 9.67 -6.68
CA SER A 119 13.84 10.72 -7.57
C SER A 119 14.18 10.46 -9.04
N GLN A 120 15.40 9.99 -9.33
CA GLN A 120 15.79 9.61 -10.70
C GLN A 120 14.97 8.43 -11.20
N ARG A 121 14.77 7.41 -10.38
CA ARG A 121 13.94 6.24 -10.72
C ARG A 121 12.49 6.63 -10.96
N VAL A 122 11.93 7.56 -10.17
CA VAL A 122 10.55 8.08 -10.36
C VAL A 122 10.43 8.79 -11.71
N LEU A 123 11.41 9.62 -12.08
CA LEU A 123 11.44 10.29 -13.39
C LEU A 123 11.54 9.27 -14.55
N ALA A 124 12.28 8.19 -14.35
CA ALA A 124 12.46 7.12 -15.33
C ALA A 124 11.43 5.98 -15.20
N ARG A 125 10.35 6.17 -14.45
CA ARG A 125 9.38 5.12 -14.13
C ARG A 125 8.78 4.45 -15.38
N GLU A 126 8.51 5.22 -16.41
CA GLU A 126 7.92 4.71 -17.67
C GLU A 126 8.83 3.72 -18.39
N THR A 127 10.14 3.85 -18.26
CA THR A 127 11.12 2.92 -18.84
C THR A 127 11.56 1.83 -17.90
N LEU A 128 11.53 2.07 -16.59
CA LEU A 128 11.95 1.12 -15.56
C LEU A 128 10.89 0.07 -15.26
N LEU A 129 9.62 0.48 -15.09
CA LEU A 129 8.54 -0.46 -14.73
C LEU A 129 8.32 -1.60 -15.73
N PRO A 130 8.34 -1.38 -17.05
CA PRO A 130 8.25 -2.48 -18.01
C PRO A 130 9.32 -3.56 -17.77
N GLN A 131 10.57 -3.15 -17.53
CA GLN A 131 11.68 -4.08 -17.26
C GLN A 131 11.45 -4.90 -15.99
N VAL A 132 10.90 -4.28 -14.94
CA VAL A 132 10.55 -4.98 -13.69
C VAL A 132 9.36 -5.93 -13.91
N ARG A 133 8.36 -5.54 -14.71
CA ARG A 133 7.24 -6.42 -15.09
C ARG A 133 7.71 -7.65 -15.85
N ASP A 134 8.58 -7.46 -16.83
CA ASP A 134 9.14 -8.55 -17.63
C ASP A 134 10.03 -9.48 -16.76
N LEU A 135 10.74 -8.92 -15.79
CA LEU A 135 11.51 -9.69 -14.82
C LEU A 135 10.59 -10.59 -13.96
N PHE A 136 9.53 -10.04 -13.38
CA PHE A 136 8.66 -10.79 -12.48
C PHE A 136 7.82 -11.85 -13.21
N LYS A 137 7.51 -11.64 -14.48
CA LYS A 137 6.90 -12.66 -15.36
C LYS A 137 7.79 -13.89 -15.63
N GLN A 138 9.04 -13.88 -15.18
CA GLN A 138 9.91 -15.05 -15.28
C GLN A 138 9.80 -15.99 -14.08
N TYR A 139 9.15 -15.55 -13.00
CA TYR A 139 9.00 -16.31 -11.74
C TYR A 139 7.54 -16.70 -11.51
N ASP A 140 7.30 -17.90 -11.06
CA ASP A 140 6.03 -18.28 -10.46
C ASP A 140 5.87 -17.57 -9.11
N LYS A 141 4.64 -17.34 -8.64
CA LYS A 141 4.36 -16.56 -7.41
C LYS A 141 5.15 -17.07 -6.19
N ALA A 142 5.22 -18.39 -6.01
CA ALA A 142 5.91 -19.00 -4.87
C ALA A 142 7.42 -18.69 -4.90
N ASP A 143 8.06 -18.81 -6.08
CA ASP A 143 9.49 -18.53 -6.26
C ASP A 143 9.79 -17.06 -6.06
N LEU A 144 8.94 -16.16 -6.59
CA LEU A 144 9.09 -14.72 -6.42
C LEU A 144 8.97 -14.33 -4.94
N VAL A 145 7.95 -14.82 -4.23
CA VAL A 145 7.74 -14.57 -2.80
C VAL A 145 8.94 -15.03 -1.98
N SER A 146 9.40 -16.28 -2.17
CA SER A 146 10.57 -16.82 -1.47
C SER A 146 11.83 -15.96 -1.71
N LYS A 147 12.01 -15.48 -2.93
CA LYS A 147 13.12 -14.59 -3.27
C LYS A 147 13.00 -13.23 -2.60
N LEU A 148 11.82 -12.64 -2.56
CA LEU A 148 11.56 -11.35 -1.91
C LEU A 148 11.73 -11.39 -0.40
N GLU A 149 11.35 -12.50 0.26
CA GLU A 149 11.54 -12.70 1.71
C GLU A 149 12.98 -12.48 2.15
N SER A 150 13.95 -12.94 1.34
CA SER A 150 15.36 -12.79 1.65
C SER A 150 15.90 -11.36 1.52
N THR A 151 15.15 -10.44 0.90
CA THR A 151 15.63 -9.09 0.57
C THR A 151 15.31 -8.03 1.60
N GLY A 152 14.26 -8.23 2.41
CA GLY A 152 13.68 -7.21 3.29
C GLY A 152 12.93 -6.10 2.54
N LEU A 153 12.59 -6.31 1.27
CA LEU A 153 11.72 -5.43 0.49
C LEU A 153 10.26 -5.54 1.01
N PRO A 154 9.51 -4.46 1.08
CA PRO A 154 8.06 -4.53 1.25
C PRO A 154 7.42 -5.28 0.08
N PHE A 155 6.75 -6.36 0.35
CA PHE A 155 5.96 -7.10 -0.62
C PHE A 155 4.75 -7.75 0.05
N ALA A 156 3.75 -8.09 -0.77
CA ALA A 156 2.60 -8.88 -0.34
C ALA A 156 2.06 -9.69 -1.53
N PRO A 157 1.88 -11.01 -1.39
CA PRO A 157 1.10 -11.76 -2.36
C PRO A 157 -0.33 -11.24 -2.35
N ILE A 158 -0.93 -11.06 -3.54
CA ILE A 158 -2.34 -10.71 -3.63
C ILE A 158 -3.14 -11.99 -3.48
N GLY A 159 -3.92 -12.07 -2.41
CA GLY A 159 -4.85 -13.16 -2.13
C GLY A 159 -6.28 -12.80 -2.50
N LYS A 160 -7.13 -13.81 -2.56
CA LYS A 160 -8.58 -13.67 -2.68
C LYS A 160 -9.22 -13.68 -1.30
N PRO A 161 -10.41 -13.08 -1.11
CA PRO A 161 -11.08 -13.09 0.19
C PRO A 161 -11.29 -14.50 0.77
N GLU A 162 -11.56 -15.46 -0.09
CA GLU A 162 -11.75 -16.87 0.29
C GLU A 162 -10.49 -17.55 0.81
N ASP A 163 -9.29 -17.09 0.39
CA ASP A 163 -8.01 -17.66 0.86
C ASP A 163 -7.80 -17.39 2.35
N MET A 164 -8.50 -16.38 2.90
CA MET A 164 -8.38 -16.00 4.32
C MET A 164 -8.94 -17.06 5.28
N PHE A 165 -9.85 -17.94 4.82
CA PHE A 165 -10.37 -19.03 5.67
C PHE A 165 -9.29 -20.03 6.08
N ASP A 166 -8.27 -20.22 5.24
CA ASP A 166 -7.17 -21.15 5.46
C ASP A 166 -5.82 -20.43 5.70
N ASP A 167 -5.84 -19.09 5.89
CA ASP A 167 -4.63 -18.33 6.10
C ASP A 167 -3.93 -18.70 7.41
N PRO A 168 -2.67 -19.19 7.38
CA PRO A 168 -1.97 -19.66 8.57
C PRO A 168 -1.80 -18.59 9.65
N HIS A 169 -1.66 -17.32 9.28
CA HIS A 169 -1.50 -16.21 10.23
C HIS A 169 -2.82 -15.94 10.96
N LEU A 170 -3.94 -15.90 10.24
CA LEU A 170 -5.25 -15.68 10.85
C LEU A 170 -5.62 -16.85 11.76
N LEU A 171 -5.39 -18.10 11.34
CA LEU A 171 -5.61 -19.28 12.16
C LEU A 171 -4.76 -19.26 13.43
N ALA A 172 -3.48 -18.88 13.34
CA ALA A 172 -2.59 -18.79 14.48
C ALA A 172 -2.92 -17.65 15.45
N SER A 173 -3.44 -16.53 14.94
CA SER A 173 -3.81 -15.35 15.75
C SER A 173 -5.19 -15.43 16.38
N GLY A 174 -6.02 -16.40 15.99
CA GLY A 174 -7.40 -16.55 16.43
C GLY A 174 -8.35 -15.51 15.82
N GLY A 175 -7.97 -14.96 14.66
CA GLY A 175 -8.74 -13.98 13.88
C GLY A 175 -9.88 -14.59 13.07
#